data_840312563f76da254a912b73ad2ac8ae
#
_entry.id   840312563f76da254a912b73ad2ac8ae
#
_cell.length_a   1.000
_cell.length_b   1.000
_cell.length_c   1.000
_cell.angle_alpha   90.00
_cell.angle_beta   90.00
_cell.angle_gamma   90.00
#
_symmetry.space_group_name_H-M   'P 1'
#
loop_
_entity.id
_entity.type
_entity.pdbx_description
1 polymer ?
#
loop_
_entity_poly.entity_id
_entity_poly.type
_entity_poly.pdbx_seq_one_letter_code
_entity_poly.pdbx_strand_id
1 'polypeptide(L)'
;MPVTVVVGAQWGDEGKAKIIDLLAKEHPMVVRYQGGHNAGHTVVVGDEKYALQLIPSGILYDAVTPVIANGVVVDLPTLFSEIDTLSARGIDCARLRVSSRAHLIFPWHQSHDAIAEAMRGDDKIGTTLKGIGPAYADKARRVGVRAGEVLDPARFADTVRTRCLAENEIIAAAGGETLNVDEVVATFAELGARLAPHICDTVNLIHDEVAAGTHVLLEGAQATFLDLDHGTYPYVTSSNPIAGGACAGTGLGPRDIDRVVGITKSYTTRVGAGPFPTELTDDLGDALVDIGREYGTVTGRRRRAGWLDCVMLRHAVRLNSLTELALTKLDVLDTFATVRVCTGYRLDGDELSGYPDRSDVLERVEPVYVDLPGWQADTTGARQPDELPAGARDLLALVEREVGVPVRVVGVGADRDDYVIWNQGA
;
A
#
# COMPACT_ATOMS: atom_id res chain seq x y z
N MET A 1 1.40 22.36 10.00
CA MET A 1 2.52 21.44 10.29
C MET A 1 2.83 20.67 9.02
N PRO A 2 4.05 20.23 8.75
CA PRO A 2 4.43 19.77 7.41
C PRO A 2 4.31 18.25 7.17
N VAL A 3 3.39 17.52 7.82
CA VAL A 3 3.31 16.06 7.67
C VAL A 3 2.05 15.65 6.90
N THR A 4 2.24 15.03 5.74
CA THR A 4 1.18 14.47 4.89
C THR A 4 1.24 12.95 4.92
N VAL A 5 0.12 12.29 5.20
CA VAL A 5 0.00 10.82 5.10
C VAL A 5 -0.79 10.46 3.85
N VAL A 6 -0.31 9.50 3.07
CA VAL A 6 -1.02 8.95 1.92
C VAL A 6 -1.43 7.51 2.21
N VAL A 7 -2.73 7.23 2.15
CA VAL A 7 -3.30 5.90 2.38
C VAL A 7 -4.16 5.45 1.20
N GLY A 8 -4.22 4.15 0.95
CA GLY A 8 -5.24 3.59 0.08
C GLY A 8 -6.60 3.54 0.78
N ALA A 9 -7.64 4.01 0.13
CA ALA A 9 -8.99 4.07 0.71
C ALA A 9 -9.88 2.85 0.38
N GLN A 10 -9.34 1.86 -0.36
CA GLN A 10 -10.05 0.65 -0.81
C GLN A 10 -9.30 -0.62 -0.36
N TRP A 11 -9.11 -1.61 -1.24
CA TRP A 11 -8.39 -2.87 -1.00
C TRP A 11 -7.01 -2.96 -1.67
N GLY A 12 -6.35 -1.85 -1.89
CA GLY A 12 -5.05 -1.79 -2.58
C GLY A 12 -5.18 -1.54 -4.08
N ASP A 13 -4.02 -1.34 -4.71
CA ASP A 13 -3.91 -1.10 -6.15
C ASP A 13 -4.66 0.15 -6.67
N GLU A 14 -4.92 1.12 -5.80
CA GLU A 14 -5.61 2.38 -6.13
C GLU A 14 -4.76 3.33 -6.99
N GLY A 15 -3.55 2.95 -7.37
CA GLY A 15 -2.64 3.84 -8.10
C GLY A 15 -1.92 4.85 -7.20
N LYS A 16 -1.70 4.51 -5.93
CA LYS A 16 -1.01 5.35 -4.95
C LYS A 16 0.33 5.90 -5.44
N ALA A 17 1.12 5.08 -6.13
CA ALA A 17 2.45 5.46 -6.59
C ALA A 17 2.45 6.74 -7.43
N LYS A 18 1.48 6.92 -8.32
CA LYS A 18 1.33 8.13 -9.13
C LYS A 18 1.09 9.38 -8.29
N ILE A 19 0.20 9.27 -7.30
CA ILE A 19 -0.12 10.41 -6.41
C ILE A 19 1.04 10.70 -5.45
N ILE A 20 1.71 9.66 -4.94
CA ILE A 20 2.90 9.82 -4.11
C ILE A 20 4.02 10.49 -4.91
N ASP A 21 4.24 10.07 -6.16
CA ASP A 21 5.22 10.67 -7.05
C ASP A 21 4.90 12.16 -7.32
N LEU A 22 3.64 12.49 -7.54
CA LEU A 22 3.20 13.88 -7.68
C LEU A 22 3.50 14.72 -6.42
N LEU A 23 3.17 14.20 -5.25
CA LEU A 23 3.38 14.87 -3.98
C LEU A 23 4.86 14.93 -3.57
N ALA A 24 5.66 13.94 -3.95
CA ALA A 24 7.09 13.87 -3.61
C ALA A 24 7.89 15.07 -4.15
N LYS A 25 7.41 15.73 -5.22
CA LYS A 25 8.04 16.95 -5.76
C LYS A 25 8.11 18.10 -4.73
N GLU A 26 7.16 18.13 -3.80
CA GLU A 26 7.03 19.19 -2.78
C GLU A 26 7.45 18.72 -1.38
N HIS A 27 7.89 17.47 -1.24
CA HIS A 27 8.24 16.85 0.04
C HIS A 27 9.70 16.39 0.03
N PRO A 28 10.63 17.16 0.64
CA PRO A 28 12.05 16.77 0.70
C PRO A 28 12.34 15.46 1.44
N MET A 29 11.36 14.91 2.15
CA MET A 29 11.46 13.60 2.80
C MET A 29 10.24 12.74 2.49
N VAL A 30 10.46 11.49 2.05
CA VAL A 30 9.42 10.49 1.81
C VAL A 30 9.70 9.26 2.66
N VAL A 31 8.74 8.90 3.52
CA VAL A 31 8.90 7.87 4.55
C VAL A 31 7.91 6.74 4.34
N ARG A 32 8.41 5.53 4.14
CA ARG A 32 7.61 4.31 4.17
C ARG A 32 7.43 3.87 5.61
N TYR A 33 6.18 3.80 6.10
CA TYR A 33 5.95 3.59 7.52
C TYR A 33 5.52 2.16 7.90
N GLN A 34 5.07 1.32 6.97
CA GLN A 34 4.63 -0.05 7.24
C GLN A 34 4.70 -0.95 5.99
N GLY A 35 4.36 -2.24 6.16
CA GLY A 35 4.39 -3.24 5.11
C GLY A 35 5.79 -3.80 4.89
N GLY A 36 6.02 -4.34 3.72
CA GLY A 36 7.29 -4.93 3.29
C GLY A 36 7.33 -5.03 1.77
N HIS A 37 8.11 -5.94 1.23
CA HIS A 37 8.25 -6.16 -0.21
C HIS A 37 7.05 -6.89 -0.87
N ASN A 38 5.95 -7.09 -0.13
CA ASN A 38 4.66 -7.53 -0.68
C ASN A 38 3.91 -6.40 -1.40
N ALA A 39 4.29 -5.14 -1.20
CA ALA A 39 3.81 -4.04 -2.02
C ALA A 39 4.57 -4.01 -3.37
N GLY A 40 3.93 -3.49 -4.39
CA GLY A 40 4.55 -3.19 -5.68
C GLY A 40 4.07 -1.82 -6.13
N HIS A 41 4.95 -0.84 -6.16
CA HIS A 41 4.66 0.50 -6.64
C HIS A 41 5.34 0.69 -8.00
N THR A 42 4.56 0.94 -9.05
CA THR A 42 5.10 1.28 -10.35
C THR A 42 4.94 2.77 -10.58
N VAL A 43 6.06 3.45 -10.77
CA VAL A 43 6.11 4.86 -11.19
C VAL A 43 6.54 4.89 -12.65
N VAL A 44 5.83 5.67 -13.46
CA VAL A 44 6.14 5.88 -14.88
C VAL A 44 6.69 7.29 -15.02
N VAL A 45 7.91 7.42 -15.54
CA VAL A 45 8.59 8.69 -15.78
C VAL A 45 8.95 8.76 -17.26
N GLY A 46 8.15 9.45 -18.07
CA GLY A 46 8.24 9.39 -19.52
C GLY A 46 8.05 7.95 -20.02
N ASP A 47 9.00 7.44 -20.78
CA ASP A 47 8.96 6.06 -21.30
C ASP A 47 9.50 5.00 -20.32
N GLU A 48 10.02 5.42 -19.17
CA GLU A 48 10.65 4.53 -18.21
C GLU A 48 9.70 4.10 -17.08
N LYS A 49 9.76 2.80 -16.74
CA LYS A 49 9.01 2.22 -15.62
C LYS A 49 9.94 1.83 -14.49
N TYR A 50 9.61 2.27 -13.29
CA TYR A 50 10.29 1.93 -12.04
C TYR A 50 9.34 1.12 -11.16
N ALA A 51 9.68 -0.15 -10.93
CA ALA A 51 8.92 -1.03 -10.05
C ALA A 51 9.63 -1.09 -8.68
N LEU A 52 9.05 -0.44 -7.69
CA LEU A 52 9.59 -0.37 -6.33
C LEU A 52 8.77 -1.26 -5.40
N GLN A 53 9.43 -1.95 -4.48
CA GLN A 53 8.79 -2.83 -3.49
C GLN A 53 9.02 -2.35 -2.05
N LEU A 54 10.25 -2.00 -1.70
CA LEU A 54 10.67 -1.54 -0.36
C LEU A 54 11.05 -0.06 -0.34
N ILE A 55 11.76 0.40 -1.35
CA ILE A 55 12.29 1.76 -1.41
C ILE A 55 11.13 2.74 -1.65
N PRO A 56 11.03 3.83 -0.84
CA PRO A 56 10.01 4.86 -1.07
C PRO A 56 10.12 5.50 -2.46
N SER A 57 8.98 5.84 -3.06
CA SER A 57 8.90 6.39 -4.42
C SER A 57 9.70 7.70 -4.61
N GLY A 58 9.93 8.44 -3.53
CA GLY A 58 10.74 9.66 -3.51
C GLY A 58 12.22 9.46 -3.89
N ILE A 59 12.73 8.21 -3.96
CA ILE A 59 14.11 7.91 -4.42
C ILE A 59 14.39 8.44 -5.83
N LEU A 60 13.36 8.60 -6.66
CA LEU A 60 13.49 9.08 -8.03
C LEU A 60 13.80 10.59 -8.14
N TYR A 61 13.82 11.31 -7.02
CA TYR A 61 14.12 12.75 -6.95
C TYR A 61 15.37 12.99 -6.11
N ASP A 62 16.40 13.61 -6.69
CA ASP A 62 17.70 13.82 -6.03
C ASP A 62 17.60 14.66 -4.74
N ALA A 63 16.67 15.57 -4.68
CA ALA A 63 16.44 16.43 -3.50
C ALA A 63 15.68 15.75 -2.37
N VAL A 64 15.16 14.52 -2.57
CA VAL A 64 14.33 13.82 -1.59
C VAL A 64 15.17 12.83 -0.79
N THR A 65 15.02 12.82 0.52
CA THR A 65 15.55 11.78 1.42
C THR A 65 14.52 10.65 1.57
N PRO A 66 14.76 9.47 0.97
CA PRO A 66 13.89 8.31 1.15
C PRO A 66 14.20 7.61 2.47
N VAL A 67 13.16 7.27 3.24
CA VAL A 67 13.29 6.65 4.57
C VAL A 67 12.43 5.39 4.67
N ILE A 68 13.03 4.28 5.10
CA ILE A 68 12.33 3.07 5.53
C ILE A 68 12.25 3.11 7.05
N ALA A 69 11.04 3.37 7.58
CA ALA A 69 10.83 3.58 9.02
C ALA A 69 10.64 2.26 9.79
N ASN A 70 10.49 2.38 11.10
CA ASN A 70 10.50 1.23 12.03
C ASN A 70 9.29 0.29 11.91
N GLY A 71 8.22 0.71 11.24
CA GLY A 71 7.06 -0.16 11.01
C GLY A 71 7.22 -1.13 9.85
N VAL A 72 8.20 -0.93 8.98
CA VAL A 72 8.47 -1.79 7.82
C VAL A 72 9.20 -3.06 8.25
N VAL A 73 8.87 -4.19 7.59
CA VAL A 73 9.68 -5.42 7.64
C VAL A 73 10.51 -5.52 6.35
N VAL A 74 11.83 -5.63 6.49
CA VAL A 74 12.80 -5.43 5.42
C VAL A 74 13.42 -6.75 4.99
N ASP A 75 13.19 -7.14 3.74
CA ASP A 75 13.87 -8.25 3.08
C ASP A 75 15.15 -7.72 2.42
N LEU A 76 16.32 -8.12 2.94
CA LEU A 76 17.60 -7.60 2.45
C LEU A 76 17.92 -8.00 1.02
N PRO A 77 17.68 -9.25 0.57
CA PRO A 77 17.87 -9.61 -0.84
C PRO A 77 17.08 -8.71 -1.78
N THR A 78 15.79 -8.47 -1.49
CA THR A 78 14.94 -7.58 -2.31
C THR A 78 15.43 -6.13 -2.26
N LEU A 79 15.77 -5.61 -1.06
CA LEU A 79 16.25 -4.23 -0.90
C LEU A 79 17.49 -3.97 -1.76
N PHE A 80 18.48 -4.88 -1.71
CA PHE A 80 19.71 -4.69 -2.48
C PHE A 80 19.55 -4.95 -3.97
N SER A 81 18.64 -5.84 -4.37
CA SER A 81 18.26 -5.98 -5.78
C SER A 81 17.64 -4.69 -6.34
N GLU A 82 16.81 -4.01 -5.55
CA GLU A 82 16.24 -2.70 -5.92
C GLU A 82 17.34 -1.63 -6.01
N ILE A 83 18.21 -1.53 -4.99
CA ILE A 83 19.34 -0.58 -4.96
C ILE A 83 20.23 -0.79 -6.18
N ASP A 84 20.63 -2.02 -6.47
CA ASP A 84 21.51 -2.36 -7.59
C ASP A 84 20.86 -1.99 -8.94
N THR A 85 19.56 -2.29 -9.09
CA THR A 85 18.77 -1.94 -10.28
C THR A 85 18.67 -0.43 -10.48
N LEU A 86 18.39 0.33 -9.42
CA LEU A 86 18.27 1.78 -9.46
C LEU A 86 19.64 2.44 -9.73
N SER A 87 20.70 1.95 -9.07
CA SER A 87 22.07 2.46 -9.26
C SER A 87 22.58 2.21 -10.69
N ALA A 88 22.26 1.06 -11.29
CA ALA A 88 22.57 0.78 -12.69
C ALA A 88 21.87 1.74 -13.67
N ARG A 89 20.78 2.39 -13.25
CA ARG A 89 20.04 3.41 -13.98
C ARG A 89 20.45 4.84 -13.60
N GLY A 90 21.52 5.00 -12.82
CA GLY A 90 22.09 6.30 -12.44
C GLY A 90 21.42 6.99 -11.26
N ILE A 91 20.55 6.28 -10.51
CA ILE A 91 19.89 6.84 -9.33
C ILE A 91 20.78 6.65 -8.10
N ASP A 92 21.08 7.74 -7.38
CA ASP A 92 21.85 7.70 -6.14
C ASP A 92 21.02 7.13 -4.98
N CYS A 93 21.35 5.92 -4.54
CA CYS A 93 20.74 5.26 -3.39
C CYS A 93 21.49 5.48 -2.07
N ALA A 94 22.64 6.18 -2.04
CA ALA A 94 23.39 6.42 -0.80
C ALA A 94 22.65 7.28 0.23
N ARG A 95 21.67 8.08 -0.22
CA ARG A 95 20.79 8.90 0.63
C ARG A 95 19.62 8.14 1.28
N LEU A 96 19.40 6.86 0.92
CA LEU A 96 18.41 6.02 1.58
C LEU A 96 18.73 5.86 3.07
N ARG A 97 17.74 6.01 3.93
CA ARG A 97 17.85 5.81 5.38
C ARG A 97 16.93 4.67 5.81
N VAL A 98 17.46 3.78 6.63
CA VAL A 98 16.74 2.62 7.16
C VAL A 98 16.77 2.66 8.67
N SER A 99 15.60 2.52 9.27
CA SER A 99 15.46 2.53 10.74
C SER A 99 16.23 1.38 11.39
N SER A 100 17.07 1.70 12.37
CA SER A 100 17.69 0.70 13.23
C SER A 100 16.67 -0.21 13.94
N ARG A 101 15.41 0.26 14.07
CA ARG A 101 14.31 -0.45 14.73
C ARG A 101 13.44 -1.26 13.78
N ALA A 102 13.63 -1.17 12.46
CA ALA A 102 12.94 -2.00 11.47
C ALA A 102 13.31 -3.47 11.68
N HIS A 103 12.39 -4.40 11.39
CA HIS A 103 12.67 -5.84 11.51
C HIS A 103 13.11 -6.41 10.17
N LEU A 104 14.02 -7.38 10.21
CA LEU A 104 14.51 -8.07 9.02
C LEU A 104 13.66 -9.31 8.72
N ILE A 105 13.45 -9.57 7.44
CA ILE A 105 12.88 -10.82 6.94
C ILE A 105 14.03 -11.78 6.61
N PHE A 106 13.84 -13.05 6.96
CA PHE A 106 14.79 -14.12 6.70
C PHE A 106 14.11 -15.28 5.96
N PRO A 107 14.86 -16.22 5.37
CA PRO A 107 14.28 -17.36 4.64
C PRO A 107 13.33 -18.22 5.49
N TRP A 108 13.55 -18.35 6.78
CA TRP A 108 12.61 -19.09 7.65
C TRP A 108 11.22 -18.46 7.71
N HIS A 109 11.09 -17.13 7.58
CA HIS A 109 9.77 -16.48 7.50
C HIS A 109 9.03 -16.89 6.23
N GLN A 110 9.73 -17.01 5.10
CA GLN A 110 9.13 -17.49 3.84
C GLN A 110 8.72 -18.95 3.95
N SER A 111 9.55 -19.80 4.61
CA SER A 111 9.20 -21.20 4.89
C SER A 111 7.94 -21.30 5.76
N HIS A 112 7.84 -20.50 6.82
CA HIS A 112 6.64 -20.47 7.68
C HIS A 112 5.39 -19.99 6.95
N ASP A 113 5.50 -18.99 6.08
CA ASP A 113 4.39 -18.48 5.26
C ASP A 113 3.87 -19.57 4.32
N ALA A 114 4.78 -20.28 3.64
CA ALA A 114 4.45 -21.39 2.75
C ALA A 114 3.80 -22.58 3.50
N ILE A 115 4.34 -22.96 4.65
CA ILE A 115 3.79 -24.04 5.49
C ILE A 115 2.38 -23.66 5.97
N ALA A 116 2.19 -22.44 6.48
CA ALA A 116 0.91 -21.98 6.97
C ALA A 116 -0.17 -21.97 5.88
N GLU A 117 0.16 -21.51 4.66
CA GLU A 117 -0.76 -21.54 3.53
C GLU A 117 -1.07 -22.96 3.06
N ALA A 118 -0.07 -23.86 3.08
CA ALA A 118 -0.28 -25.26 2.72
C ALA A 118 -1.20 -25.98 3.71
N MET A 119 -1.05 -25.71 5.02
CA MET A 119 -1.87 -26.32 6.08
C MET A 119 -3.34 -25.87 6.05
N ARG A 120 -3.66 -24.74 5.43
CA ARG A 120 -5.03 -24.22 5.32
C ARG A 120 -5.88 -24.93 4.27
N GLY A 121 -5.27 -25.68 3.34
CA GLY A 121 -6.02 -26.38 2.31
C GLY A 121 -6.86 -25.45 1.45
N ASP A 122 -8.20 -25.58 1.51
CA ASP A 122 -9.13 -24.74 0.75
C ASP A 122 -9.37 -23.37 1.38
N ASP A 123 -9.06 -23.19 2.69
CA ASP A 123 -9.22 -21.94 3.43
C ASP A 123 -8.00 -21.01 3.32
N LYS A 124 -7.29 -21.06 2.19
CA LYS A 124 -6.13 -20.20 1.92
C LYS A 124 -6.50 -18.72 1.95
N ILE A 125 -5.67 -17.93 2.63
CA ILE A 125 -5.75 -16.45 2.57
C ILE A 125 -5.30 -15.95 1.19
N GLY A 126 -4.39 -16.69 0.54
CA GLY A 126 -3.75 -16.28 -0.70
C GLY A 126 -2.63 -15.28 -0.46
N THR A 127 -1.78 -15.55 0.54
CA THR A 127 -0.62 -14.70 0.86
C THR A 127 0.34 -14.58 -0.33
N THR A 128 1.27 -13.64 -0.24
CA THR A 128 2.32 -13.46 -1.26
C THR A 128 3.49 -14.41 -1.10
N LEU A 129 3.49 -15.26 -0.06
CA LEU A 129 4.56 -16.18 0.31
C LEU A 129 5.92 -15.49 0.54
N LYS A 130 5.90 -14.22 0.93
CA LYS A 130 7.08 -13.38 1.14
C LYS A 130 7.53 -13.28 2.60
N GLY A 131 6.91 -14.05 3.50
CA GLY A 131 7.26 -14.08 4.91
C GLY A 131 6.87 -12.83 5.70
N ILE A 132 6.00 -11.97 5.16
CA ILE A 132 5.59 -10.72 5.80
C ILE A 132 4.88 -11.00 7.13
N GLY A 133 3.85 -11.86 7.10
CA GLY A 133 3.09 -12.23 8.30
C GLY A 133 3.96 -12.82 9.40
N PRO A 134 4.77 -13.86 9.11
CA PRO A 134 5.71 -14.42 10.08
C PRO A 134 6.70 -13.40 10.66
N ALA A 135 7.22 -12.47 9.87
CA ALA A 135 8.12 -11.43 10.37
C ALA A 135 7.41 -10.46 11.36
N TYR A 136 6.17 -10.07 11.08
CA TYR A 136 5.36 -9.31 12.03
C TYR A 136 4.98 -10.12 13.27
N ALA A 137 4.73 -11.44 13.13
CA ALA A 137 4.51 -12.32 14.27
C ALA A 137 5.74 -12.38 15.18
N ASP A 138 6.94 -12.51 14.63
CA ASP A 138 8.19 -12.49 15.38
C ASP A 138 8.44 -11.14 16.08
N LYS A 139 8.09 -10.04 15.43
CA LYS A 139 8.09 -8.71 16.06
C LYS A 139 7.18 -8.68 17.29
N ALA A 140 5.95 -9.18 17.19
CA ALA A 140 4.98 -9.23 18.28
C ALA A 140 5.40 -10.21 19.39
N ARG A 141 6.00 -11.35 19.05
CA ARG A 141 6.60 -12.33 19.97
C ARG A 141 7.88 -11.81 20.63
N ARG A 142 8.46 -10.72 20.13
CA ARG A 142 9.71 -10.09 20.63
C ARG A 142 10.94 -10.97 20.42
N VAL A 143 10.97 -11.71 19.32
CA VAL A 143 12.09 -12.58 18.92
C VAL A 143 12.68 -12.19 17.56
N GLY A 144 12.06 -11.22 16.88
CA GLY A 144 12.52 -10.74 15.57
C GLY A 144 13.85 -9.99 15.65
N VAL A 145 14.65 -10.09 14.61
CA VAL A 145 15.96 -9.44 14.47
C VAL A 145 15.76 -8.03 13.89
N ARG A 146 16.34 -7.04 14.54
CA ARG A 146 16.25 -5.63 14.10
C ARG A 146 17.40 -5.26 13.17
N ALA A 147 17.12 -4.36 12.23
CA ALA A 147 18.10 -3.90 11.25
C ALA A 147 19.35 -3.25 11.91
N GLY A 148 19.20 -2.60 13.06
CA GLY A 148 20.32 -2.02 13.79
C GLY A 148 21.35 -3.03 14.33
N GLU A 149 21.00 -4.32 14.38
CA GLU A 149 21.94 -5.36 14.84
C GLU A 149 23.11 -5.56 13.85
N VAL A 150 22.95 -5.19 12.60
CA VAL A 150 24.04 -5.25 11.58
C VAL A 150 25.23 -4.35 11.93
N LEU A 151 25.06 -3.37 12.83
CA LEU A 151 26.14 -2.48 13.28
C LEU A 151 27.17 -3.20 14.19
N ASP A 152 26.82 -4.39 14.70
CA ASP A 152 27.74 -5.32 15.35
C ASP A 152 27.74 -6.64 14.56
N PRO A 153 28.63 -6.78 13.55
CA PRO A 153 28.62 -7.92 12.64
C PRO A 153 28.79 -9.28 13.33
N ALA A 154 29.59 -9.35 14.41
CA ALA A 154 29.83 -10.60 15.12
C ALA A 154 28.56 -11.06 15.87
N ARG A 155 27.95 -10.15 16.60
CA ARG A 155 26.70 -10.39 17.31
C ARG A 155 25.54 -10.68 16.35
N PHE A 156 25.47 -9.96 15.22
CA PHE A 156 24.46 -10.19 14.21
C PHE A 156 24.55 -11.60 13.62
N ALA A 157 25.76 -12.05 13.23
CA ALA A 157 25.98 -13.40 12.72
C ALA A 157 25.59 -14.48 13.74
N ASP A 158 25.94 -14.30 15.02
CA ASP A 158 25.56 -15.21 16.12
C ASP A 158 24.03 -15.25 16.32
N THR A 159 23.38 -14.07 16.33
CA THR A 159 21.92 -13.97 16.40
C THR A 159 21.24 -14.70 15.24
N VAL A 160 21.69 -14.48 14.00
CA VAL A 160 21.13 -15.15 12.80
C VAL A 160 21.31 -16.68 12.90
N ARG A 161 22.49 -17.14 13.32
CA ARG A 161 22.76 -18.57 13.52
C ARG A 161 21.83 -19.20 14.55
N THR A 162 21.73 -18.58 15.71
CA THR A 162 20.89 -19.09 16.81
C THR A 162 19.42 -19.13 16.41
N ARG A 163 18.94 -18.08 15.74
CA ARG A 163 17.54 -18.04 15.25
C ARG A 163 17.30 -19.09 14.18
N CYS A 164 18.19 -19.21 13.19
CA CYS A 164 18.03 -20.17 12.09
C CYS A 164 17.99 -21.62 12.60
N LEU A 165 18.82 -21.98 13.59
CA LEU A 165 18.78 -23.29 14.24
C LEU A 165 17.43 -23.54 14.91
N ALA A 166 16.93 -22.61 15.71
CA ALA A 166 15.64 -22.74 16.38
C ALA A 166 14.45 -22.82 15.38
N GLU A 167 14.49 -22.05 14.31
CA GLU A 167 13.44 -22.07 13.28
C GLU A 167 13.49 -23.36 12.45
N ASN A 168 14.67 -23.92 12.21
CA ASN A 168 14.81 -25.22 11.55
C ASN A 168 14.15 -26.36 12.33
N GLU A 169 14.19 -26.34 13.66
CA GLU A 169 13.45 -27.33 14.48
C GLU A 169 11.94 -27.24 14.25
N ILE A 170 11.40 -26.03 14.16
CA ILE A 170 9.97 -25.79 13.93
C ILE A 170 9.58 -26.21 12.50
N ILE A 171 10.40 -25.82 11.51
CA ILE A 171 10.19 -26.16 10.10
C ILE A 171 10.21 -27.68 9.91
N ALA A 172 11.20 -28.38 10.49
CA ALA A 172 11.30 -29.84 10.42
C ALA A 172 10.10 -30.54 11.09
N ALA A 173 9.66 -30.04 12.27
CA ALA A 173 8.49 -30.57 12.96
C ALA A 173 7.19 -30.42 12.14
N ALA A 174 7.11 -29.37 11.30
CA ALA A 174 6.00 -29.14 10.37
C ALA A 174 6.16 -29.90 9.03
N GLY A 175 7.22 -30.69 8.85
CA GLY A 175 7.50 -31.46 7.62
C GLY A 175 8.10 -30.61 6.49
N GLY A 176 8.57 -29.40 6.78
CA GLY A 176 9.24 -28.52 5.82
C GLY A 176 10.74 -28.85 5.66
N GLU A 177 11.33 -28.34 4.59
CA GLU A 177 12.76 -28.45 4.33
C GLU A 177 13.55 -27.44 5.18
N THR A 178 14.55 -27.94 5.92
CA THR A 178 15.40 -27.10 6.78
C THR A 178 16.39 -26.27 5.96
N LEU A 179 16.72 -25.10 6.48
CA LEU A 179 17.66 -24.17 5.87
C LEU A 179 19.11 -24.54 6.18
N ASN A 180 20.03 -24.28 5.25
CA ASN A 180 21.46 -24.37 5.50
C ASN A 180 21.89 -23.16 6.35
N VAL A 181 22.18 -23.42 7.63
CA VAL A 181 22.49 -22.37 8.61
C VAL A 181 23.72 -21.55 8.21
N ASP A 182 24.80 -22.20 7.75
CA ASP A 182 26.03 -21.50 7.39
C ASP A 182 25.85 -20.61 6.15
N GLU A 183 25.07 -21.05 5.19
CA GLU A 183 24.72 -20.26 4.01
C GLU A 183 23.87 -19.03 4.38
N VAL A 184 22.84 -19.21 5.23
CA VAL A 184 22.00 -18.09 5.71
C VAL A 184 22.87 -17.09 6.46
N VAL A 185 23.74 -17.53 7.37
CA VAL A 185 24.64 -16.63 8.14
C VAL A 185 25.59 -15.88 7.20
N ALA A 186 26.21 -16.56 6.25
CA ALA A 186 27.15 -15.92 5.31
C ALA A 186 26.44 -14.87 4.45
N THR A 187 25.28 -15.22 3.87
CA THR A 187 24.48 -14.31 3.05
C THR A 187 24.06 -13.07 3.83
N PHE A 188 23.53 -13.25 5.04
CA PHE A 188 23.05 -12.12 5.82
C PHE A 188 24.18 -11.29 6.45
N ALA A 189 25.36 -11.88 6.70
CA ALA A 189 26.56 -11.11 7.09
C ALA A 189 27.00 -10.16 5.97
N GLU A 190 27.03 -10.63 4.71
CA GLU A 190 27.34 -9.80 3.54
C GLU A 190 26.32 -8.69 3.33
N LEU A 191 25.02 -9.04 3.31
CA LEU A 191 23.94 -8.07 3.14
C LEU A 191 23.86 -7.08 4.33
N GLY A 192 24.16 -7.53 5.54
CA GLY A 192 24.25 -6.69 6.73
C GLY A 192 25.37 -5.64 6.61
N ALA A 193 26.53 -6.01 6.09
CA ALA A 193 27.61 -5.07 5.82
C ALA A 193 27.22 -4.00 4.77
N ARG A 194 26.45 -4.38 3.76
CA ARG A 194 25.87 -3.43 2.78
C ARG A 194 24.82 -2.53 3.42
N LEU A 195 24.05 -3.02 4.37
CA LEU A 195 22.98 -2.26 5.05
C LEU A 195 23.53 -1.23 6.03
N ALA A 196 24.63 -1.52 6.71
CA ALA A 196 25.18 -0.71 7.80
C ALA A 196 25.30 0.80 7.47
N PRO A 197 25.75 1.24 6.28
CA PRO A 197 25.82 2.66 5.93
C PRO A 197 24.47 3.38 5.87
N HIS A 198 23.37 2.65 5.70
CA HIS A 198 22.02 3.20 5.59
C HIS A 198 21.30 3.29 6.96
N ILE A 199 21.83 2.62 7.99
CA ILE A 199 21.17 2.54 9.31
C ILE A 199 21.28 3.86 10.06
N CYS A 200 20.12 4.32 10.58
CA CYS A 200 20.06 5.49 11.47
C CYS A 200 18.88 5.39 12.45
N ASP A 201 18.84 6.31 13.41
CA ASP A 201 17.64 6.56 14.22
C ASP A 201 16.66 7.44 13.42
N THR A 202 15.77 6.77 12.70
CA THR A 202 14.78 7.46 11.85
C THR A 202 13.73 8.23 12.64
N VAL A 203 13.51 7.89 13.92
CA VAL A 203 12.56 8.64 14.77
C VAL A 203 13.09 10.04 15.01
N ASN A 204 14.33 10.15 15.48
CA ASN A 204 14.96 11.44 15.69
C ASN A 204 15.11 12.20 14.35
N LEU A 205 15.55 11.52 13.29
CA LEU A 205 15.68 12.13 11.95
C LEU A 205 14.36 12.79 11.49
N ILE A 206 13.23 12.07 11.58
CA ILE A 206 11.92 12.59 11.16
C ILE A 206 11.47 13.74 12.05
N HIS A 207 11.64 13.63 13.38
CA HIS A 207 11.28 14.70 14.31
C HIS A 207 12.09 15.97 14.08
N ASP A 208 13.40 15.86 13.85
CA ASP A 208 14.29 16.98 13.59
C ASP A 208 13.88 17.71 12.29
N GLU A 209 13.55 16.97 11.24
CA GLU A 209 13.07 17.52 9.97
C GLU A 209 11.71 18.22 10.13
N VAL A 210 10.77 17.60 10.85
CA VAL A 210 9.47 18.23 11.14
C VAL A 210 9.64 19.52 11.95
N ALA A 211 10.54 19.50 12.95
CA ALA A 211 10.84 20.69 13.76
C ALA A 211 11.52 21.80 12.95
N ALA A 212 12.32 21.44 11.93
CA ALA A 212 12.93 22.36 10.98
C ALA A 212 11.92 22.93 9.97
N GLY A 213 10.68 22.43 9.94
CA GLY A 213 9.65 22.86 9.00
C GLY A 213 9.69 22.14 7.65
N THR A 214 10.47 21.07 7.51
CA THR A 214 10.54 20.24 6.30
C THR A 214 9.21 19.54 6.07
N HIS A 215 8.69 19.58 4.85
CA HIS A 215 7.51 18.82 4.46
C HIS A 215 7.85 17.33 4.34
N VAL A 216 7.18 16.50 5.16
CA VAL A 216 7.39 15.06 5.22
C VAL A 216 6.18 14.33 4.65
N LEU A 217 6.40 13.45 3.68
CA LEU A 217 5.38 12.59 3.09
C LEU A 217 5.49 11.17 3.67
N LEU A 218 4.43 10.69 4.30
CA LEU A 218 4.33 9.33 4.80
C LEU A 218 3.61 8.45 3.78
N GLU A 219 4.37 7.56 3.14
CA GLU A 219 3.90 6.66 2.09
C GLU A 219 3.34 5.38 2.69
N GLY A 220 2.02 5.19 2.59
CA GLY A 220 1.34 3.95 2.97
C GLY A 220 1.44 2.87 1.89
N ALA A 221 1.66 1.64 2.33
CA ALA A 221 1.53 0.45 1.49
C ALA A 221 0.15 -0.21 1.73
N GLN A 222 -0.28 -1.09 0.84
CA GLN A 222 -1.60 -1.74 0.88
C GLN A 222 -2.75 -0.70 0.95
N ALA A 223 -3.79 -0.92 1.78
CA ALA A 223 -4.93 -0.02 1.87
C ALA A 223 -5.75 -0.24 3.15
N THR A 224 -6.67 0.67 3.44
CA THR A 224 -7.51 0.71 4.63
C THR A 224 -8.22 -0.61 4.91
N PHE A 225 -8.85 -1.25 3.90
CA PHE A 225 -9.60 -2.49 4.12
C PHE A 225 -8.75 -3.76 4.07
N LEU A 226 -7.43 -3.60 3.96
CA LEU A 226 -6.43 -4.64 4.23
C LEU A 226 -5.75 -4.45 5.58
N ASP A 227 -6.19 -3.50 6.41
CA ASP A 227 -5.66 -3.27 7.76
C ASP A 227 -5.95 -4.48 8.66
N LEU A 228 -4.97 -4.84 9.50
CA LEU A 228 -5.06 -6.02 10.36
C LEU A 228 -6.23 -5.94 11.35
N ASP A 229 -6.52 -4.75 11.88
CA ASP A 229 -7.53 -4.52 12.92
C ASP A 229 -8.87 -4.06 12.35
N HIS A 230 -8.86 -3.29 11.25
CA HIS A 230 -10.03 -2.60 10.69
C HIS A 230 -10.42 -3.07 9.29
N GLY A 231 -9.66 -3.97 8.70
CA GLY A 231 -9.94 -4.53 7.37
C GLY A 231 -10.89 -5.72 7.39
N THR A 232 -11.06 -6.33 6.23
CA THR A 232 -11.92 -7.51 6.04
C THR A 232 -11.25 -8.80 6.52
N TYR A 233 -10.97 -8.89 7.82
CA TYR A 233 -10.33 -10.06 8.43
C TYR A 233 -11.09 -11.36 8.11
N PRO A 234 -10.43 -12.50 7.78
CA PRO A 234 -8.96 -12.70 7.80
C PRO A 234 -8.22 -12.30 6.51
N TYR A 235 -8.91 -11.76 5.51
CA TYR A 235 -8.36 -11.40 4.20
C TYR A 235 -7.72 -10.01 4.24
N VAL A 236 -6.67 -9.87 5.04
CA VAL A 236 -5.96 -8.62 5.36
C VAL A 236 -4.45 -8.80 5.28
N THR A 237 -3.69 -7.69 5.33
CA THR A 237 -2.23 -7.73 5.55
C THR A 237 -1.93 -7.85 7.04
N SER A 238 -0.68 -8.16 7.38
CA SER A 238 -0.24 -8.31 8.79
C SER A 238 0.27 -7.01 9.40
N SER A 239 -0.14 -5.88 8.87
CA SER A 239 0.26 -4.53 9.33
C SER A 239 -0.94 -3.59 9.33
N ASN A 240 -0.73 -2.35 9.82
CA ASN A 240 -1.75 -1.32 9.87
C ASN A 240 -1.49 -0.24 8.81
N PRO A 241 -2.10 -0.37 7.59
CA PRO A 241 -2.01 0.61 6.51
C PRO A 241 -2.73 1.93 6.77
N ILE A 242 -3.66 1.97 7.74
CA ILE A 242 -4.41 3.20 8.08
C ILE A 242 -3.48 4.31 8.59
N ALA A 243 -3.95 5.56 8.56
CA ALA A 243 -3.18 6.72 8.99
C ALA A 243 -2.72 6.61 10.46
N GLY A 244 -3.51 5.97 11.34
CA GLY A 244 -3.09 5.65 12.70
C GLY A 244 -1.84 4.78 12.79
N GLY A 245 -1.64 3.87 11.82
CA GLY A 245 -0.44 3.05 11.71
C GLY A 245 0.82 3.85 11.38
N ALA A 246 0.68 5.00 10.73
CA ALA A 246 1.80 5.89 10.43
C ALA A 246 2.46 6.42 11.72
N CYS A 247 1.69 6.74 12.75
CA CYS A 247 2.23 7.17 14.03
C CYS A 247 3.13 6.10 14.65
N ALA A 248 2.64 4.87 14.77
CA ALA A 248 3.41 3.75 15.30
C ALA A 248 4.61 3.39 14.42
N GLY A 249 4.45 3.48 13.11
CA GLY A 249 5.47 3.13 12.11
C GLY A 249 6.62 4.13 11.96
N THR A 250 6.43 5.38 12.38
CA THR A 250 7.45 6.45 12.29
C THR A 250 7.93 6.97 13.64
N GLY A 251 7.08 6.85 14.68
CA GLY A 251 7.30 7.46 15.98
C GLY A 251 6.76 8.88 16.10
N LEU A 252 6.10 9.42 15.07
CA LEU A 252 5.38 10.69 15.14
C LEU A 252 4.14 10.56 16.03
N GLY A 253 3.80 11.64 16.72
CA GLY A 253 2.55 11.73 17.47
C GLY A 253 1.35 11.98 16.53
N PRO A 254 0.11 11.63 16.93
CA PRO A 254 -1.06 11.85 16.08
C PRO A 254 -1.34 13.33 15.78
N ARG A 255 -0.82 14.27 16.59
CA ARG A 255 -0.97 15.71 16.38
C ARG A 255 0.07 16.31 15.42
N ASP A 256 1.07 15.51 15.02
CA ASP A 256 2.08 15.94 14.07
C ASP A 256 1.58 15.75 12.62
N ILE A 257 0.51 14.96 12.44
CA ILE A 257 -0.13 14.73 11.14
C ILE A 257 -1.10 15.89 10.86
N ASP A 258 -0.90 16.56 9.75
CA ASP A 258 -1.66 17.73 9.34
C ASP A 258 -2.65 17.41 8.20
N ARG A 259 -2.24 16.55 7.27
CA ARG A 259 -2.99 16.22 6.08
C ARG A 259 -3.00 14.70 5.87
N VAL A 260 -4.17 14.15 5.55
CA VAL A 260 -4.33 12.73 5.22
C VAL A 260 -5.05 12.60 3.89
N VAL A 261 -4.32 12.13 2.87
CA VAL A 261 -4.82 11.95 1.50
C VAL A 261 -5.24 10.50 1.30
N GLY A 262 -6.53 10.29 1.04
CA GLY A 262 -7.07 8.99 0.67
C GLY A 262 -7.01 8.78 -0.84
N ILE A 263 -6.39 7.69 -1.29
CA ILE A 263 -6.37 7.35 -2.71
C ILE A 263 -7.46 6.34 -3.01
N THR A 264 -8.30 6.64 -3.99
CA THR A 264 -9.35 5.75 -4.49
C THR A 264 -9.30 5.67 -6.01
N LYS A 265 -9.72 4.56 -6.60
CA LYS A 265 -10.05 4.49 -8.03
C LYS A 265 -11.47 4.98 -8.25
N SER A 266 -11.80 5.32 -9.49
CA SER A 266 -13.17 5.58 -9.95
C SER A 266 -14.07 4.33 -9.93
N TYR A 267 -13.52 3.17 -9.65
CA TYR A 267 -14.15 1.87 -9.44
C TYR A 267 -13.41 1.12 -8.32
N THR A 268 -13.81 -0.10 -8.02
CA THR A 268 -13.18 -0.88 -6.94
C THR A 268 -12.51 -2.12 -7.50
N THR A 269 -11.35 -2.49 -6.97
CA THR A 269 -10.71 -3.78 -7.26
C THR A 269 -10.25 -4.48 -6.01
N ARG A 270 -10.18 -5.81 -6.07
CA ARG A 270 -9.66 -6.64 -4.98
C ARG A 270 -8.80 -7.78 -5.53
N VAL A 271 -7.71 -8.10 -4.85
CA VAL A 271 -6.90 -9.29 -5.10
C VAL A 271 -7.26 -10.35 -4.06
N GLY A 272 -7.41 -11.61 -4.49
CA GLY A 272 -7.65 -12.72 -3.59
C GLY A 272 -9.10 -12.87 -3.13
N ALA A 273 -9.29 -13.65 -2.07
CA ALA A 273 -10.58 -13.98 -1.51
C ALA A 273 -11.13 -12.86 -0.61
N GLY A 274 -12.33 -13.09 -0.07
CA GLY A 274 -13.03 -12.21 0.85
C GLY A 274 -14.17 -11.41 0.22
N PRO A 275 -14.97 -10.74 1.04
CA PRO A 275 -16.18 -10.04 0.61
C PRO A 275 -15.91 -8.90 -0.37
N PHE A 276 -16.81 -8.72 -1.34
CA PHE A 276 -16.74 -7.65 -2.32
C PHE A 276 -18.16 -7.27 -2.78
N PRO A 277 -18.89 -6.42 -2.04
CA PRO A 277 -20.29 -6.14 -2.28
C PRO A 277 -20.64 -5.65 -3.68
N THR A 278 -19.77 -4.85 -4.27
CA THR A 278 -19.99 -4.25 -5.61
C THR A 278 -19.32 -5.01 -6.75
N GLU A 279 -18.86 -6.24 -6.51
CA GLU A 279 -18.20 -7.07 -7.53
C GLU A 279 -19.08 -7.30 -8.75
N LEU A 280 -18.46 -7.24 -9.92
CA LEU A 280 -19.07 -7.55 -11.22
C LEU A 280 -18.43 -8.84 -11.78
N THR A 281 -19.28 -9.82 -12.05
CA THR A 281 -18.88 -11.13 -12.60
C THR A 281 -19.40 -11.33 -14.03
N ASP A 282 -19.76 -10.24 -14.69
CA ASP A 282 -20.30 -10.14 -16.04
C ASP A 282 -19.34 -9.42 -17.00
N ASP A 283 -19.78 -9.18 -18.23
CA ASP A 283 -19.02 -8.48 -19.27
C ASP A 283 -18.55 -7.07 -18.85
N LEU A 284 -19.30 -6.40 -17.93
CA LEU A 284 -18.90 -5.08 -17.42
C LEU A 284 -17.69 -5.21 -16.48
N GLY A 285 -17.67 -6.25 -15.65
CA GLY A 285 -16.52 -6.58 -14.79
C GLY A 285 -15.29 -6.91 -15.63
N ASP A 286 -15.44 -7.68 -16.69
CA ASP A 286 -14.37 -7.99 -17.64
C ASP A 286 -13.85 -6.73 -18.33
N ALA A 287 -14.74 -5.85 -18.79
CA ALA A 287 -14.36 -4.57 -19.39
C ALA A 287 -13.55 -3.69 -18.42
N LEU A 288 -13.96 -3.59 -17.13
CA LEU A 288 -13.18 -2.84 -16.11
C LEU A 288 -11.77 -3.42 -15.95
N VAL A 289 -11.62 -4.75 -15.93
CA VAL A 289 -10.33 -5.42 -15.81
C VAL A 289 -9.45 -5.16 -17.03
N ASP A 290 -9.99 -5.31 -18.22
CA ASP A 290 -9.22 -5.23 -19.48
C ASP A 290 -8.82 -3.79 -19.80
N ILE A 291 -9.75 -2.83 -19.72
CA ILE A 291 -9.47 -1.40 -19.94
C ILE A 291 -8.53 -0.88 -18.85
N GLY A 292 -8.85 -1.22 -17.59
CA GLY A 292 -8.05 -0.82 -16.43
C GLY A 292 -6.72 -1.55 -16.30
N ARG A 293 -6.46 -2.60 -17.12
CA ARG A 293 -5.29 -3.48 -17.02
C ARG A 293 -5.09 -4.00 -15.59
N GLU A 294 -6.16 -4.53 -15.01
CA GLU A 294 -6.19 -4.93 -13.60
C GLU A 294 -5.57 -6.31 -13.39
N TYR A 295 -4.24 -6.35 -13.55
CA TYR A 295 -3.39 -7.51 -13.31
C TYR A 295 -2.29 -7.16 -12.30
N GLY A 296 -1.95 -8.09 -11.42
CA GLY A 296 -0.91 -7.88 -10.41
C GLY A 296 0.47 -7.68 -11.04
N THR A 297 1.15 -6.57 -10.72
CA THR A 297 2.45 -6.21 -11.30
C THR A 297 3.52 -7.29 -11.06
N VAL A 298 3.48 -7.96 -9.91
CA VAL A 298 4.47 -8.99 -9.52
C VAL A 298 4.00 -10.39 -9.87
N THR A 299 2.71 -10.69 -9.68
CA THR A 299 2.16 -12.05 -9.81
C THR A 299 1.43 -12.30 -11.12
N GLY A 300 1.14 -11.26 -11.91
CA GLY A 300 0.29 -11.34 -13.11
C GLY A 300 -1.17 -11.75 -12.81
N ARG A 301 -1.55 -11.92 -11.55
CA ARG A 301 -2.86 -12.40 -11.15
C ARG A 301 -3.93 -11.38 -11.50
N ARG A 302 -5.01 -11.83 -12.17
CA ARG A 302 -6.20 -11.01 -12.48
C ARG A 302 -6.85 -10.53 -11.18
N ARG A 303 -7.19 -9.25 -11.12
CA ARG A 303 -7.96 -8.67 -10.03
C ARG A 303 -9.47 -8.84 -10.28
N ARG A 304 -10.23 -8.97 -9.21
CA ARG A 304 -11.68 -8.83 -9.20
C ARG A 304 -12.01 -7.35 -9.32
N ALA A 305 -13.04 -6.97 -10.07
CA ALA A 305 -13.44 -5.58 -10.28
C ALA A 305 -14.91 -5.39 -9.99
N GLY A 306 -15.29 -4.17 -9.62
CA GLY A 306 -16.67 -3.80 -9.33
C GLY A 306 -16.86 -2.29 -9.28
N TRP A 307 -18.11 -1.84 -9.13
CA TRP A 307 -18.44 -0.42 -9.07
C TRP A 307 -17.85 0.27 -7.84
N LEU A 308 -17.69 1.58 -7.94
CA LEU A 308 -17.23 2.43 -6.82
C LEU A 308 -18.19 2.31 -5.63
N ASP A 309 -17.63 2.16 -4.43
CA ASP A 309 -18.36 1.94 -3.20
C ASP A 309 -18.16 3.11 -2.21
N CYS A 310 -19.13 4.00 -2.15
CA CYS A 310 -19.11 5.15 -1.25
C CYS A 310 -19.42 4.79 0.21
N VAL A 311 -20.07 3.63 0.49
CA VAL A 311 -20.23 3.16 1.88
C VAL A 311 -18.86 2.83 2.47
N MET A 312 -18.09 2.09 1.70
CA MET A 312 -16.68 1.77 2.00
C MET A 312 -15.84 3.05 2.14
N LEU A 313 -15.93 3.99 1.20
CA LEU A 313 -15.16 5.24 1.25
C LEU A 313 -15.51 6.11 2.46
N ARG A 314 -16.80 6.23 2.84
CA ARG A 314 -17.20 6.94 4.08
C ARG A 314 -16.56 6.31 5.31
N HIS A 315 -16.49 4.98 5.35
CA HIS A 315 -15.80 4.29 6.45
C HIS A 315 -14.29 4.55 6.44
N ALA A 316 -13.65 4.55 5.27
CA ALA A 316 -12.23 4.90 5.13
C ALA A 316 -11.95 6.34 5.58
N VAL A 317 -12.82 7.30 5.24
CA VAL A 317 -12.74 8.71 5.72
C VAL A 317 -12.71 8.75 7.25
N ARG A 318 -13.60 8.01 7.91
CA ARG A 318 -13.69 7.97 9.39
C ARG A 318 -12.47 7.34 10.03
N LEU A 319 -12.02 6.17 9.52
CA LEU A 319 -10.88 5.43 10.08
C LEU A 319 -9.57 6.20 9.98
N ASN A 320 -9.39 6.94 8.89
CA ASN A 320 -8.14 7.62 8.60
C ASN A 320 -8.18 9.13 8.90
N SER A 321 -9.35 9.68 9.26
CA SER A 321 -9.56 11.14 9.33
C SER A 321 -9.10 11.83 8.04
N LEU A 322 -9.54 11.28 6.88
CA LEU A 322 -9.13 11.81 5.59
C LEU A 322 -9.51 13.29 5.48
N THR A 323 -8.57 14.11 5.03
CA THR A 323 -8.81 15.53 4.74
C THR A 323 -9.28 15.75 3.31
N GLU A 324 -8.95 14.79 2.42
CA GLU A 324 -9.25 14.84 0.99
C GLU A 324 -9.08 13.48 0.33
N LEU A 325 -9.56 13.38 -0.91
CA LEU A 325 -9.36 12.24 -1.79
C LEU A 325 -8.56 12.64 -3.04
N ALA A 326 -7.77 11.69 -3.54
CA ALA A 326 -7.30 11.65 -4.93
C ALA A 326 -7.96 10.45 -5.62
N LEU A 327 -8.74 10.73 -6.67
CA LEU A 327 -9.43 9.72 -7.46
C LEU A 327 -8.60 9.40 -8.69
N THR A 328 -8.30 8.14 -8.92
CA THR A 328 -7.46 7.67 -10.02
C THR A 328 -8.27 6.90 -11.05
N LYS A 329 -7.70 6.73 -12.25
CA LYS A 329 -8.25 5.88 -13.32
C LYS A 329 -9.66 6.27 -13.77
N LEU A 330 -9.95 7.58 -13.85
CA LEU A 330 -11.22 8.06 -14.37
C LEU A 330 -11.42 7.65 -15.84
N ASP A 331 -10.35 7.67 -16.63
CA ASP A 331 -10.24 7.26 -18.01
C ASP A 331 -10.76 5.83 -18.30
N VAL A 332 -10.70 4.95 -17.33
CA VAL A 332 -11.20 3.57 -17.47
C VAL A 332 -12.72 3.53 -17.69
N LEU A 333 -13.44 4.54 -17.22
CA LEU A 333 -14.88 4.64 -17.36
C LEU A 333 -15.35 5.35 -18.65
N ASP A 334 -14.45 5.82 -19.48
CA ASP A 334 -14.74 6.66 -20.66
C ASP A 334 -15.71 6.03 -21.66
N THR A 335 -15.73 4.71 -21.76
CA THR A 335 -16.56 3.99 -22.74
C THR A 335 -17.91 3.52 -22.19
N PHE A 336 -18.13 3.63 -20.88
CA PHE A 336 -19.35 3.13 -20.26
C PHE A 336 -20.55 4.05 -20.52
N ALA A 337 -21.67 3.47 -20.92
CA ALA A 337 -22.92 4.22 -21.13
C ALA A 337 -23.62 4.61 -19.82
N THR A 338 -23.40 3.81 -18.78
CA THR A 338 -23.89 4.06 -17.40
C THR A 338 -22.78 3.76 -16.42
N VAL A 339 -22.59 4.66 -15.46
CA VAL A 339 -21.68 4.47 -14.33
C VAL A 339 -22.51 4.34 -13.06
N ARG A 340 -22.26 3.30 -12.29
CA ARG A 340 -22.97 3.05 -11.03
C ARG A 340 -22.09 3.36 -9.84
N VAL A 341 -22.67 3.98 -8.81
CA VAL A 341 -22.00 4.27 -7.55
C VAL A 341 -22.82 3.66 -6.43
N CYS A 342 -22.22 2.78 -5.64
CA CYS A 342 -22.88 2.24 -4.46
C CYS A 342 -22.90 3.29 -3.35
N THR A 343 -24.11 3.67 -2.90
CA THR A 343 -24.32 4.70 -1.88
C THR A 343 -24.91 4.15 -0.58
N GLY A 344 -25.36 2.90 -0.58
CA GLY A 344 -25.95 2.23 0.58
C GLY A 344 -25.83 0.72 0.49
N TYR A 345 -26.10 0.05 1.59
CA TYR A 345 -26.24 -1.40 1.66
C TYR A 345 -27.59 -1.79 2.24
N ARG A 346 -28.12 -2.94 1.81
CA ARG A 346 -29.22 -3.63 2.45
C ARG A 346 -28.78 -5.00 2.94
N LEU A 347 -29.36 -5.44 4.04
CA LEU A 347 -29.19 -6.79 4.56
C LEU A 347 -30.56 -7.36 4.90
N ASP A 348 -30.92 -8.48 4.31
CA ASP A 348 -32.21 -9.15 4.50
C ASP A 348 -33.42 -8.20 4.27
N GLY A 349 -33.26 -7.21 3.37
CA GLY A 349 -34.26 -6.21 2.98
C GLY A 349 -34.18 -4.88 3.74
N ASP A 350 -33.48 -4.81 4.87
CA ASP A 350 -33.35 -3.61 5.68
C ASP A 350 -32.10 -2.79 5.27
N GLU A 351 -32.23 -1.47 5.29
CA GLU A 351 -31.09 -0.57 5.03
C GLU A 351 -30.13 -0.56 6.22
N LEU A 352 -28.81 -0.72 5.91
CA LEU A 352 -27.78 -0.61 6.91
C LEU A 352 -27.33 0.85 7.10
N SER A 353 -27.08 1.22 8.35
CA SER A 353 -26.63 2.58 8.72
C SER A 353 -25.17 2.90 8.32
N GLY A 354 -24.41 1.91 7.84
CA GLY A 354 -23.01 2.08 7.47
C GLY A 354 -22.32 0.77 7.08
N TYR A 355 -21.02 0.83 7.05
CA TYR A 355 -20.16 -0.32 6.70
C TYR A 355 -20.18 -1.37 7.83
N PRO A 356 -20.48 -2.64 7.54
CA PRO A 356 -20.49 -3.71 8.55
C PRO A 356 -19.08 -3.97 9.10
N ASP A 357 -19.01 -4.28 10.39
CA ASP A 357 -17.75 -4.64 11.08
C ASP A 357 -17.33 -6.10 10.86
N ARG A 358 -18.25 -6.95 10.41
CA ARG A 358 -18.05 -8.39 10.22
C ARG A 358 -18.02 -8.75 8.74
N SER A 359 -16.99 -9.51 8.34
CA SER A 359 -16.81 -9.97 6.96
C SER A 359 -17.96 -10.87 6.48
N ASP A 360 -18.50 -11.74 7.34
CA ASP A 360 -19.63 -12.61 7.01
C ASP A 360 -20.96 -11.84 6.79
N VAL A 361 -21.12 -10.70 7.43
CA VAL A 361 -22.20 -9.77 7.15
C VAL A 361 -21.95 -9.05 5.81
N LEU A 362 -20.73 -8.58 5.59
CA LEU A 362 -20.37 -7.88 4.37
C LEU A 362 -20.51 -8.76 3.10
N GLU A 363 -20.35 -10.09 3.23
CA GLU A 363 -20.59 -11.05 2.13
C GLU A 363 -22.06 -11.16 1.70
N ARG A 364 -23.00 -10.77 2.60
CA ARG A 364 -24.44 -10.92 2.39
C ARG A 364 -25.16 -9.61 2.05
N VAL A 365 -24.47 -8.47 2.14
CA VAL A 365 -25.10 -7.18 1.84
C VAL A 365 -25.41 -7.06 0.35
N GLU A 366 -26.51 -6.41 0.07
CA GLU A 366 -26.92 -6.01 -1.27
C GLU A 366 -26.60 -4.53 -1.48
N PRO A 367 -25.75 -4.17 -2.49
CA PRO A 367 -25.42 -2.78 -2.75
C PRO A 367 -26.62 -2.02 -3.33
N VAL A 368 -26.82 -0.80 -2.84
CA VAL A 368 -27.81 0.15 -3.37
C VAL A 368 -27.07 1.16 -4.25
N TYR A 369 -27.47 1.25 -5.51
CA TYR A 369 -26.78 2.07 -6.50
C TYR A 369 -27.54 3.34 -6.86
N VAL A 370 -26.74 4.38 -7.16
CA VAL A 370 -27.16 5.52 -7.96
C VAL A 370 -26.56 5.35 -9.37
N ASP A 371 -27.40 5.38 -10.38
CA ASP A 371 -27.03 5.29 -11.78
C ASP A 371 -26.77 6.71 -12.32
N LEU A 372 -25.58 6.93 -12.90
CA LEU A 372 -25.21 8.16 -13.60
C LEU A 372 -25.09 7.89 -15.08
N PRO A 373 -25.49 8.83 -15.96
CA PRO A 373 -25.14 8.76 -17.37
C PRO A 373 -23.63 8.73 -17.54
N GLY A 374 -23.13 7.76 -18.30
CA GLY A 374 -21.73 7.76 -18.71
C GLY A 374 -21.46 8.87 -19.72
N TRP A 375 -20.21 9.22 -19.89
CA TRP A 375 -19.85 10.35 -20.76
C TRP A 375 -19.42 9.94 -22.16
N GLN A 376 -19.00 8.70 -22.36
CA GLN A 376 -18.59 8.13 -23.65
C GLN A 376 -17.65 9.07 -24.45
N ALA A 377 -16.67 9.65 -23.77
CA ALA A 377 -15.70 10.58 -24.30
C ALA A 377 -14.34 10.35 -23.63
N ASP A 378 -13.27 10.55 -24.41
CA ASP A 378 -11.89 10.42 -23.93
C ASP A 378 -11.55 11.53 -22.94
N THR A 379 -11.17 11.16 -21.72
CA THR A 379 -10.72 12.08 -20.66
C THR A 379 -9.20 12.17 -20.53
N THR A 380 -8.42 11.37 -21.24
CA THR A 380 -6.96 11.28 -21.07
C THR A 380 -6.23 12.59 -21.37
N GLY A 381 -6.80 13.44 -22.22
CA GLY A 381 -6.28 14.77 -22.58
C GLY A 381 -6.62 15.89 -21.59
N ALA A 382 -7.56 15.67 -20.65
CA ALA A 382 -7.99 16.70 -19.72
C ALA A 382 -6.89 17.11 -18.74
N ARG A 383 -6.72 18.41 -18.52
CA ARG A 383 -5.78 19.01 -17.56
C ARG A 383 -6.44 20.05 -16.67
N GLN A 384 -7.65 20.50 -17.01
CA GLN A 384 -8.45 21.45 -16.27
C GLN A 384 -9.83 20.88 -15.94
N PRO A 385 -10.49 21.29 -14.86
CA PRO A 385 -11.81 20.79 -14.46
C PRO A 385 -12.92 20.94 -15.52
N ASP A 386 -12.89 22.02 -16.30
CA ASP A 386 -13.88 22.30 -17.35
C ASP A 386 -13.70 21.47 -18.62
N GLU A 387 -12.53 20.84 -18.79
CA GLU A 387 -12.27 19.89 -19.89
C GLU A 387 -12.86 18.50 -19.60
N LEU A 388 -13.22 18.20 -18.34
CA LEU A 388 -13.90 16.95 -18.01
C LEU A 388 -15.36 16.98 -18.51
N PRO A 389 -15.86 15.88 -19.11
CA PRO A 389 -17.25 15.73 -19.49
C PRO A 389 -18.22 15.91 -18.31
N ALA A 390 -19.46 16.36 -18.58
CA ALA A 390 -20.46 16.59 -17.54
C ALA A 390 -20.70 15.37 -16.65
N GLY A 391 -20.85 14.15 -17.24
CA GLY A 391 -21.04 12.93 -16.46
C GLY A 391 -19.87 12.60 -15.54
N ALA A 392 -18.62 12.89 -15.97
CA ALA A 392 -17.46 12.72 -15.11
C ALA A 392 -17.46 13.71 -13.94
N ARG A 393 -17.84 14.96 -14.19
CA ARG A 393 -18.00 15.99 -13.12
C ARG A 393 -19.13 15.62 -12.15
N ASP A 394 -20.25 15.07 -12.66
CA ASP A 394 -21.36 14.59 -11.84
C ASP A 394 -20.94 13.42 -10.93
N LEU A 395 -20.09 12.51 -11.43
CA LEU A 395 -19.50 11.44 -10.64
C LEU A 395 -18.66 12.00 -9.49
N LEU A 396 -17.78 12.95 -9.77
CA LEU A 396 -16.92 13.57 -8.75
C LEU A 396 -17.75 14.30 -7.69
N ALA A 397 -18.76 15.09 -8.10
CA ALA A 397 -19.68 15.78 -7.20
C ALA A 397 -20.50 14.80 -6.34
N LEU A 398 -20.94 13.66 -6.91
CA LEU A 398 -21.60 12.61 -6.16
C LEU A 398 -20.68 12.03 -5.10
N VAL A 399 -19.45 11.67 -5.46
CA VAL A 399 -18.46 11.11 -4.53
C VAL A 399 -18.21 12.09 -3.36
N GLU A 400 -17.90 13.36 -3.65
CA GLU A 400 -17.66 14.37 -2.60
C GLU A 400 -18.86 14.50 -1.64
N ARG A 401 -20.08 14.54 -2.17
CA ARG A 401 -21.31 14.61 -1.36
C ARG A 401 -21.49 13.38 -0.48
N GLU A 402 -21.23 12.19 -1.03
CA GLU A 402 -21.44 10.94 -0.32
C GLU A 402 -20.38 10.68 0.75
N VAL A 403 -19.14 11.10 0.53
CA VAL A 403 -18.03 10.81 1.48
C VAL A 403 -17.75 11.95 2.45
N GLY A 404 -18.16 13.17 2.14
CA GLY A 404 -18.05 14.34 3.01
C GLY A 404 -16.65 15.00 3.03
N VAL A 405 -15.75 14.63 2.11
CA VAL A 405 -14.44 15.26 1.93
C VAL A 405 -14.21 15.58 0.45
N PRO A 406 -13.44 16.64 0.13
CA PRO A 406 -13.20 17.03 -1.26
C PRO A 406 -12.32 16.02 -2.01
N VAL A 407 -12.57 15.87 -3.30
CA VAL A 407 -11.62 15.32 -4.25
C VAL A 407 -10.69 16.47 -4.69
N ARG A 408 -9.37 16.28 -4.58
CA ARG A 408 -8.39 17.32 -4.99
C ARG A 408 -7.72 17.00 -6.31
N VAL A 409 -7.43 15.74 -6.54
CA VAL A 409 -6.71 15.27 -7.72
C VAL A 409 -7.53 14.18 -8.41
N VAL A 410 -7.64 14.28 -9.72
CA VAL A 410 -8.29 13.27 -10.57
C VAL A 410 -7.30 12.76 -11.59
N GLY A 411 -6.93 11.48 -11.50
CA GLY A 411 -6.07 10.83 -12.49
C GLY A 411 -6.87 10.39 -13.71
N VAL A 412 -6.45 10.84 -14.88
CA VAL A 412 -7.11 10.63 -16.19
C VAL A 412 -6.27 9.81 -17.16
N GLY A 413 -5.23 9.13 -16.69
CA GLY A 413 -4.36 8.28 -17.49
C GLY A 413 -3.23 7.68 -16.68
N ALA A 414 -2.31 6.98 -17.34
CA ALA A 414 -1.24 6.22 -16.69
C ALA A 414 0.03 7.05 -16.40
N ASP A 415 0.31 8.07 -17.22
CA ASP A 415 1.49 8.91 -17.05
C ASP A 415 1.39 9.77 -15.79
N ARG A 416 2.56 10.16 -15.24
CA ARG A 416 2.65 10.99 -14.04
C ARG A 416 1.92 12.33 -14.17
N ASP A 417 1.85 12.88 -15.38
CA ASP A 417 1.27 14.19 -15.67
C ASP A 417 -0.20 14.10 -16.17
N ASP A 418 -0.79 12.89 -16.25
CA ASP A 418 -2.19 12.67 -16.64
C ASP A 418 -3.15 12.88 -15.47
N TYR A 419 -3.24 14.11 -14.98
CA TYR A 419 -4.15 14.45 -13.89
C TYR A 419 -4.78 15.83 -14.04
N VAL A 420 -5.90 16.01 -13.36
CA VAL A 420 -6.60 17.28 -13.20
C VAL A 420 -6.59 17.66 -11.73
N ILE A 421 -6.22 18.89 -11.40
CA ILE A 421 -6.48 19.47 -10.07
C ILE A 421 -7.94 19.92 -10.06
N TRP A 422 -8.80 19.12 -9.37
CA TRP A 422 -10.25 19.29 -9.41
C TRP A 422 -10.72 20.46 -8.54
N ASN A 423 -10.31 20.48 -7.27
CA ASN A 423 -10.61 21.56 -6.35
C ASN A 423 -9.31 22.19 -5.84
N GLN A 424 -9.05 23.42 -6.22
CA GLN A 424 -8.03 24.22 -5.57
C GLN A 424 -8.59 24.65 -4.21
N GLY A 425 -7.97 24.20 -3.09
CA GLY A 425 -8.40 24.54 -1.75
C GLY A 425 -8.58 26.07 -1.58
N ALA A 426 -9.64 26.42 -0.86
CA ALA A 426 -9.79 27.80 -0.38
C ALA A 426 -8.76 28.10 0.70
#